data_0456e9f03e6cd0ae24d97e5ca31a23e1
#
_entry.id   0456e9f03e6cd0ae24d97e5ca31a23e1
#
_cell.length_a   1.000
_cell.length_b   1.000
_cell.length_c   1.000
_cell.angle_alpha   90.00
_cell.angle_beta   90.00
_cell.angle_gamma   90.00
#
_symmetry.space_group_name_H-M   'P 1'
#
loop_
_entity.id
_entity.type
_entity.pdbx_description
1 polymer ?
#
loop_
_entity_poly.entity_id
_entity_poly.type
_entity_poly.pdbx_seq_one_letter_code
_entity_poly.pdbx_strand_id
1 'polypeptide(L)'
;MFVALRQAATAPMPWPGIPASARRDRGPSMVRPTVRNGRNPRTILRLLVIAFMRLGRTVMARRNIVAIGGSLGSTAVLKRLLEGLPHDFPAAVFISTHIPSSSTGYLAEMLSAFTSLPIGQAVDGQPIEQGRIYVAPPDRHLLAIDGAVVLGTGPRENMARPAIDPLFRSAAWSYGPRVIGVVLSGLLNDGAAGLYAIKEAGGLTVVQHPLDAEAPEMPRAALETVEVDHVASAEDLAGLLTALVEEPAGPAPPPSPALELEVMIAAGRRLGSDDLRKIAEPSAVTCPHCQGVLSEMKGRGPLRYRCQIGHAFTAEAVISAQEEGVTEAIRIAMRMMEERTELVARMAREAREQGRSAVAELYEARAVEYGGHAATLRRAATMELRSARRTSPQEV
;
A
#
# COMPACT_ATOMS: atom_id res chain seq x y z
N MET A 1 -40.31 -1.61 29.93
CA MET A 1 -40.95 -0.43 29.29
C MET A 1 -40.03 -0.04 28.13
N PHE A 2 -40.28 -0.66 26.98
CA PHE A 2 -39.50 -0.48 25.72
C PHE A 2 -40.05 0.71 24.95
N VAL A 3 -39.19 1.66 24.57
CA VAL A 3 -39.55 2.71 23.62
C VAL A 3 -38.66 2.59 22.42
N ALA A 4 -39.30 2.39 21.27
CA ALA A 4 -38.72 2.26 19.95
C ALA A 4 -38.01 3.54 19.53
N LEU A 5 -36.79 3.42 18.99
CA LEU A 5 -36.12 4.44 18.21
C LEU A 5 -36.10 4.02 16.71
N ARG A 6 -36.75 4.84 15.92
CA ARG A 6 -36.92 4.71 14.48
C ARG A 6 -35.56 4.84 13.76
N GLN A 7 -35.36 3.98 12.77
CA GLN A 7 -34.35 4.06 11.75
C GLN A 7 -34.50 5.34 10.95
N ALA A 8 -33.51 6.22 11.00
CA ALA A 8 -33.27 7.24 9.99
C ALA A 8 -32.18 6.72 9.07
N ALA A 9 -32.56 6.40 7.82
CA ALA A 9 -31.63 6.09 6.76
C ALA A 9 -30.83 7.37 6.44
N THR A 10 -29.57 7.44 6.83
CA THR A 10 -28.66 8.51 6.46
C THR A 10 -28.13 8.26 5.06
N ALA A 11 -28.42 9.18 4.14
CA ALA A 11 -27.79 9.25 2.84
C ALA A 11 -26.25 9.31 2.96
N PRO A 12 -25.49 8.74 2.02
CA PRO A 12 -24.04 8.78 2.06
C PRO A 12 -23.54 10.23 2.02
N MET A 13 -22.71 10.60 2.98
CA MET A 13 -22.07 11.90 3.02
C MET A 13 -21.07 12.05 1.87
N PRO A 14 -21.00 13.23 1.23
CA PRO A 14 -20.04 13.50 0.18
C PRO A 14 -18.62 13.55 0.77
N TRP A 15 -17.61 13.21 -0.04
CA TRP A 15 -16.20 13.24 0.28
C TRP A 15 -15.79 14.58 0.90
N PRO A 16 -15.12 14.62 2.04
CA PRO A 16 -14.52 15.84 2.50
C PRO A 16 -13.34 16.20 1.60
N GLY A 17 -13.43 17.31 0.88
CA GLY A 17 -12.32 17.87 0.12
C GLY A 17 -12.47 17.94 -1.41
N ILE A 18 -13.50 17.34 -2.03
CA ILE A 18 -13.71 17.48 -3.47
C ILE A 18 -14.65 18.68 -3.76
N PRO A 19 -14.21 19.70 -4.52
CA PRO A 19 -15.09 20.81 -4.90
C PRO A 19 -16.29 20.32 -5.70
N ALA A 20 -17.48 20.86 -5.40
CA ALA A 20 -18.76 20.50 -6.03
C ALA A 20 -18.80 20.72 -7.56
N SER A 21 -17.85 21.44 -8.14
CA SER A 21 -17.74 21.73 -9.58
C SER A 21 -17.28 20.56 -10.47
N ALA A 22 -16.83 19.45 -9.87
CA ALA A 22 -16.33 18.28 -10.63
C ALA A 22 -17.41 17.23 -10.95
N ARG A 23 -18.65 17.42 -10.54
CA ARG A 23 -19.75 16.50 -10.90
C ARG A 23 -20.28 16.83 -12.29
N ARG A 24 -19.85 16.07 -13.29
CA ARG A 24 -20.55 16.05 -14.59
C ARG A 24 -21.73 15.10 -14.48
N ASP A 25 -22.95 15.69 -14.59
CA ASP A 25 -24.20 14.96 -14.77
C ASP A 25 -24.09 13.93 -15.90
N ARG A 26 -24.27 12.67 -15.58
CA ARG A 26 -24.56 11.60 -16.54
C ARG A 26 -25.93 11.03 -16.23
N GLY A 27 -26.97 11.68 -16.75
CA GLY A 27 -28.30 11.11 -16.84
C GLY A 27 -28.75 11.09 -18.31
N PRO A 28 -29.12 9.95 -18.88
CA PRO A 28 -29.73 9.98 -20.23
C PRO A 28 -31.22 10.34 -20.13
N SER A 29 -31.60 11.54 -20.54
CA SER A 29 -33.00 11.83 -20.82
C SER A 29 -33.36 11.23 -22.17
N MET A 30 -34.27 10.26 -22.18
CA MET A 30 -34.92 9.78 -23.41
C MET A 30 -35.84 10.89 -23.95
N VAL A 31 -35.39 11.60 -24.98
CA VAL A 31 -36.27 12.41 -25.84
C VAL A 31 -36.58 11.59 -27.08
N ARG A 32 -37.85 11.22 -27.27
CA ARG A 32 -38.35 10.60 -28.52
C ARG A 32 -38.27 11.62 -29.65
N PRO A 33 -37.61 11.35 -30.79
CA PRO A 33 -37.62 12.24 -31.92
C PRO A 33 -38.93 12.03 -32.75
N THR A 34 -39.72 13.09 -32.91
CA THR A 34 -40.73 13.18 -33.98
C THR A 34 -40.01 13.48 -35.28
N VAL A 35 -40.09 12.54 -36.21
CA VAL A 35 -39.51 12.67 -37.54
C VAL A 35 -40.38 13.64 -38.37
N ARG A 36 -39.84 14.80 -38.77
CA ARG A 36 -40.30 15.59 -39.92
C ARG A 36 -39.21 15.53 -41.00
N ASN A 37 -39.62 14.97 -42.15
CA ASN A 37 -38.81 14.86 -43.36
C ASN A 37 -38.40 16.22 -43.92
N GLY A 38 -37.15 16.33 -44.35
CA GLY A 38 -36.65 17.49 -45.13
C GLY A 38 -35.18 17.81 -44.81
N ARG A 39 -34.24 16.86 -44.97
CA ARG A 39 -32.82 17.18 -44.88
C ARG A 39 -32.13 16.99 -46.23
N ASN A 40 -31.55 18.10 -46.73
CA ASN A 40 -30.71 18.18 -47.89
C ASN A 40 -29.56 17.17 -47.84
N PRO A 41 -29.33 16.28 -48.84
CA PRO A 41 -28.28 15.28 -48.89
C PRO A 41 -26.87 15.84 -48.62
N ARG A 42 -26.61 17.10 -48.97
CA ARG A 42 -25.33 17.78 -48.70
C ARG A 42 -25.08 18.08 -47.22
N THR A 43 -26.15 18.24 -46.41
CA THR A 43 -26.05 18.46 -44.98
C THR A 43 -25.74 17.14 -44.24
N ILE A 44 -26.33 16.02 -44.70
CA ILE A 44 -26.08 14.69 -44.17
C ILE A 44 -24.63 14.27 -44.47
N LEU A 45 -24.16 14.54 -45.69
CA LEU A 45 -22.75 14.23 -46.05
C LEU A 45 -21.73 15.07 -45.27
N ARG A 46 -22.04 16.35 -44.99
CA ARG A 46 -21.20 17.19 -44.10
C ARG A 46 -21.21 16.70 -42.67
N LEU A 47 -22.34 16.27 -42.13
CA LEU A 47 -22.41 15.72 -40.77
C LEU A 47 -21.72 14.36 -40.67
N LEU A 48 -21.79 13.52 -41.70
CA LEU A 48 -21.04 12.25 -41.77
C LEU A 48 -19.55 12.47 -41.90
N VAL A 49 -19.10 13.44 -42.70
CA VAL A 49 -17.68 13.82 -42.81
C VAL A 49 -17.14 14.40 -41.51
N ILE A 50 -17.93 15.25 -40.81
CA ILE A 50 -17.56 15.76 -39.49
C ILE A 50 -17.55 14.65 -38.42
N ALA A 51 -18.50 13.70 -38.48
CA ALA A 51 -18.51 12.52 -37.63
C ALA A 51 -17.32 11.59 -37.95
N PHE A 52 -17.02 11.39 -39.24
CA PHE A 52 -15.86 10.57 -39.65
C PHE A 52 -14.51 11.25 -39.34
N MET A 53 -14.43 12.58 -39.45
CA MET A 53 -13.24 13.34 -38.97
C MET A 53 -13.11 13.37 -37.45
N ARG A 54 -14.22 13.26 -36.70
CA ARG A 54 -14.19 13.08 -35.24
C ARG A 54 -13.86 11.65 -34.84
N LEU A 55 -14.25 10.62 -35.60
CA LEU A 55 -13.82 9.22 -35.38
C LEU A 55 -12.35 8.96 -35.80
N GLY A 56 -11.77 9.77 -36.69
CA GLY A 56 -10.42 9.58 -37.21
C GLY A 56 -9.28 10.15 -36.35
N ARG A 57 -9.57 10.81 -35.24
CA ARG A 57 -8.58 11.28 -34.27
C ARG A 57 -9.04 10.96 -32.85
N THR A 58 -9.11 9.70 -32.52
CA THR A 58 -8.89 9.29 -31.15
C THR A 58 -7.41 9.52 -30.88
N VAL A 59 -7.04 10.72 -30.44
CA VAL A 59 -5.73 10.95 -29.85
C VAL A 59 -5.69 9.99 -28.67
N MET A 60 -5.01 8.88 -28.85
CA MET A 60 -4.78 7.92 -27.78
C MET A 60 -4.16 8.71 -26.63
N ALA A 61 -4.79 8.66 -25.46
CA ALA A 61 -4.26 9.35 -24.29
C ALA A 61 -2.84 8.83 -24.03
N ARG A 62 -1.87 9.72 -23.78
CA ARG A 62 -0.51 9.32 -23.41
C ARG A 62 -0.48 8.85 -21.96
N ARG A 63 0.54 8.09 -21.60
CA ARG A 63 0.82 7.74 -20.21
C ARG A 63 1.39 8.96 -19.51
N ASN A 64 0.65 9.47 -18.54
CA ASN A 64 0.99 10.74 -17.89
C ASN A 64 0.87 10.71 -16.36
N ILE A 65 0.78 9.51 -15.76
CA ILE A 65 0.83 9.27 -14.33
C ILE A 65 1.95 8.27 -14.06
N VAL A 66 2.96 8.67 -13.33
CA VAL A 66 4.05 7.80 -12.88
C VAL A 66 3.94 7.66 -11.35
N ALA A 67 3.70 6.44 -10.89
CA ALA A 67 3.61 6.10 -9.47
C ALA A 67 4.85 5.29 -9.08
N ILE A 68 5.63 5.80 -8.13
CA ILE A 68 6.91 5.21 -7.71
C ILE A 68 6.81 4.79 -6.24
N GLY A 69 7.13 3.54 -5.97
CA GLY A 69 7.21 2.95 -4.65
C GLY A 69 8.62 2.46 -4.31
N GLY A 70 9.05 2.69 -3.08
CA GLY A 70 10.35 2.22 -2.61
C GLY A 70 10.47 2.24 -1.09
N SER A 71 11.53 1.64 -0.55
CA SER A 71 11.81 1.61 0.88
C SER A 71 13.32 1.71 1.13
N LEU A 72 13.90 0.75 1.84
CA LEU A 72 15.34 0.72 2.11
C LEU A 72 16.14 0.77 0.80
N GLY A 73 17.15 1.66 0.72
CA GLY A 73 18.00 1.85 -0.46
C GLY A 73 17.36 2.67 -1.60
N SER A 74 16.03 2.87 -1.62
CA SER A 74 15.36 3.59 -2.71
C SER A 74 15.73 5.06 -2.84
N THR A 75 16.19 5.70 -1.78
CA THR A 75 16.54 7.13 -1.79
C THR A 75 17.69 7.43 -2.78
N ALA A 76 18.70 6.58 -2.84
CA ALA A 76 19.81 6.74 -3.80
C ALA A 76 19.32 6.60 -5.24
N VAL A 77 18.42 5.65 -5.48
CA VAL A 77 17.81 5.42 -6.79
C VAL A 77 16.93 6.61 -7.19
N LEU A 78 16.10 7.11 -6.29
CA LEU A 78 15.25 8.30 -6.53
C LEU A 78 16.08 9.53 -6.92
N LYS A 79 17.19 9.81 -6.23
CA LYS A 79 18.09 10.91 -6.60
C LYS A 79 18.56 10.77 -8.05
N ARG A 80 19.12 9.63 -8.41
CA ARG A 80 19.64 9.36 -9.75
C ARG A 80 18.54 9.43 -10.82
N LEU A 81 17.38 8.85 -10.54
CA LEU A 81 16.21 8.91 -11.41
C LEU A 81 15.77 10.36 -11.65
N LEU A 82 15.66 11.16 -10.61
CA LEU A 82 15.18 12.54 -10.71
C LEU A 82 16.18 13.46 -11.41
N GLU A 83 17.50 13.25 -11.25
CA GLU A 83 18.55 13.94 -11.99
C GLU A 83 18.47 13.68 -13.50
N GLY A 84 18.06 12.47 -13.89
CA GLY A 84 17.95 12.08 -15.30
C GLY A 84 16.63 12.47 -15.97
N LEU A 85 15.60 12.94 -15.24
CA LEU A 85 14.34 13.37 -15.85
C LEU A 85 14.50 14.75 -16.53
N PRO A 86 13.97 14.93 -17.75
CA PRO A 86 14.00 16.22 -18.43
C PRO A 86 13.12 17.26 -17.69
N HIS A 87 13.48 18.55 -17.85
CA HIS A 87 12.76 19.67 -17.19
C HIS A 87 11.31 19.83 -17.66
N ASP A 88 10.97 19.32 -18.82
CA ASP A 88 9.64 19.35 -19.44
C ASP A 88 8.96 17.97 -19.42
N PHE A 89 9.34 17.09 -18.48
CA PHE A 89 8.77 15.74 -18.35
C PHE A 89 7.23 15.77 -18.31
N PRO A 90 6.53 15.13 -19.27
CA PRO A 90 5.12 15.37 -19.51
C PRO A 90 4.18 14.49 -18.65
N ALA A 91 4.60 14.11 -17.44
CA ALA A 91 3.81 13.30 -16.53
C ALA A 91 3.81 13.85 -15.11
N ALA A 92 2.74 13.59 -14.35
CA ALA A 92 2.72 13.77 -12.92
C ALA A 92 3.39 12.57 -12.24
N VAL A 93 4.33 12.83 -11.34
CA VAL A 93 5.10 11.81 -10.63
C VAL A 93 4.68 11.75 -9.16
N PHE A 94 4.33 10.57 -8.68
CA PHE A 94 3.96 10.31 -7.30
C PHE A 94 4.99 9.40 -6.67
N ILE A 95 5.52 9.79 -5.50
CA ILE A 95 6.53 9.03 -4.77
C ILE A 95 5.97 8.65 -3.40
N SER A 96 5.89 7.36 -3.12
CA SER A 96 5.57 6.80 -1.80
C SER A 96 6.72 5.94 -1.30
N THR A 97 7.28 6.31 -0.15
CA THR A 97 8.31 5.51 0.53
C THR A 97 7.91 5.26 1.97
N HIS A 98 8.39 4.16 2.54
CA HIS A 98 8.15 3.88 3.96
C HIS A 98 8.96 4.86 4.81
N ILE A 99 8.24 5.74 5.50
CA ILE A 99 8.81 6.69 6.45
C ILE A 99 8.10 6.56 7.81
N PRO A 100 8.82 6.67 8.92
CA PRO A 100 8.19 6.66 10.24
C PRO A 100 7.13 7.77 10.38
N SER A 101 6.05 7.49 11.10
CA SER A 101 4.99 8.47 11.36
C SER A 101 5.48 9.70 12.14
N SER A 102 6.60 9.58 12.86
CA SER A 102 7.27 10.67 13.57
C SER A 102 8.24 11.46 12.69
N SER A 103 8.42 11.10 11.42
CA SER A 103 9.29 11.82 10.49
C SER A 103 8.76 13.24 10.23
N THR A 104 9.68 14.17 10.02
CA THR A 104 9.36 15.57 9.64
C THR A 104 9.06 15.72 8.14
N GLY A 105 9.17 14.66 7.33
CA GLY A 105 8.84 14.71 5.91
C GLY A 105 9.92 15.33 5.01
N TYR A 106 11.18 15.26 5.40
CA TYR A 106 12.34 15.84 4.68
C TYR A 106 12.58 15.29 3.26
N LEU A 107 11.94 14.20 2.87
CA LEU A 107 12.24 13.54 1.60
C LEU A 107 12.04 14.48 0.40
N ALA A 108 10.96 15.23 0.36
CA ALA A 108 10.68 16.16 -0.75
C ALA A 108 11.73 17.26 -0.85
N GLU A 109 12.10 17.87 0.30
CA GLU A 109 13.12 18.90 0.37
C GLU A 109 14.49 18.37 -0.06
N MET A 110 14.88 17.20 0.43
CA MET A 110 16.13 16.56 0.05
C MET A 110 16.19 16.24 -1.44
N LEU A 111 15.09 15.72 -2.04
CA LEU A 111 15.02 15.37 -3.45
C LEU A 111 14.98 16.61 -4.36
N SER A 112 14.57 17.78 -3.87
CA SER A 112 14.50 19.01 -4.67
C SER A 112 15.86 19.46 -5.23
N ALA A 113 16.95 19.06 -4.59
CA ALA A 113 18.31 19.34 -5.07
C ALA A 113 18.70 18.51 -6.32
N PHE A 114 17.94 17.50 -6.68
CA PHE A 114 18.23 16.51 -7.73
C PHE A 114 17.25 16.57 -8.91
N THR A 115 16.46 17.61 -9.03
CA THR A 115 15.51 17.77 -10.15
C THR A 115 15.23 19.23 -10.44
N SER A 116 14.95 19.52 -11.72
CA SER A 116 14.42 20.83 -12.14
C SER A 116 12.90 20.89 -12.13
N LEU A 117 12.22 19.75 -11.93
CA LEU A 117 10.77 19.68 -11.84
C LEU A 117 10.27 20.22 -10.49
N PRO A 118 9.13 20.94 -10.46
CA PRO A 118 8.47 21.31 -9.22
C PRO A 118 8.20 20.06 -8.36
N ILE A 119 8.79 19.98 -7.18
CA ILE A 119 8.63 18.88 -6.24
C ILE A 119 8.18 19.42 -4.88
N GLY A 120 7.30 18.68 -4.21
CA GLY A 120 6.87 19.02 -2.85
C GLY A 120 6.17 17.87 -2.16
N GLN A 121 6.03 18.01 -0.84
CA GLN A 121 5.17 17.16 -0.07
C GLN A 121 3.73 17.36 -0.55
N ALA A 122 3.03 16.27 -0.82
CA ALA A 122 1.67 16.28 -1.33
C ALA A 122 0.70 16.93 -0.31
N VAL A 123 -0.25 17.71 -0.80
CA VAL A 123 -1.27 18.38 0.01
C VAL A 123 -2.66 17.86 -0.39
N ASP A 124 -3.52 17.61 0.60
CA ASP A 124 -4.86 17.09 0.35
C ASP A 124 -5.71 18.05 -0.49
N GLY A 125 -6.41 17.50 -1.49
CA GLY A 125 -7.20 18.27 -2.45
C GLY A 125 -6.39 19.02 -3.51
N GLN A 126 -5.06 18.94 -3.53
CA GLN A 126 -4.21 19.58 -4.52
C GLN A 126 -4.49 19.02 -5.92
N PRO A 127 -4.65 19.87 -6.96
CA PRO A 127 -4.80 19.38 -8.33
C PRO A 127 -3.54 18.66 -8.81
N ILE A 128 -3.75 17.61 -9.62
CA ILE A 128 -2.67 16.86 -10.24
C ILE A 128 -2.25 17.56 -11.53
N GLU A 129 -1.02 18.05 -11.55
CA GLU A 129 -0.41 18.78 -12.66
C GLU A 129 0.68 17.92 -13.30
N GLN A 130 0.77 17.95 -14.63
CA GLN A 130 1.87 17.33 -15.36
C GLN A 130 3.18 18.10 -15.13
N GLY A 131 4.30 17.40 -15.16
CA GLY A 131 5.60 18.01 -14.88
C GLY A 131 5.83 18.32 -13.38
N ARG A 132 5.05 17.72 -12.48
CA ARG A 132 5.16 17.95 -11.03
C ARG A 132 5.34 16.63 -10.27
N ILE A 133 6.13 16.69 -9.20
CA ILE A 133 6.43 15.56 -8.33
C ILE A 133 5.73 15.76 -6.98
N TYR A 134 4.97 14.75 -6.57
CA TYR A 134 4.22 14.68 -5.31
C TYR A 134 4.81 13.61 -4.42
N VAL A 135 5.30 13.99 -3.24
CA VAL A 135 5.91 13.07 -2.27
C VAL A 135 4.94 12.80 -1.12
N ALA A 136 4.74 11.56 -0.77
CA ALA A 136 3.87 11.14 0.32
C ALA A 136 4.29 11.76 1.66
N PRO A 137 3.38 12.42 2.41
CA PRO A 137 3.66 12.87 3.76
C PRO A 137 3.64 11.72 4.77
N PRO A 138 4.29 11.88 5.93
CA PRO A 138 4.19 10.90 7.02
C PRO A 138 2.73 10.70 7.48
N ASP A 139 2.42 9.48 7.91
CA ASP A 139 1.15 9.10 8.52
C ASP A 139 -0.10 9.37 7.66
N ARG A 140 0.05 9.41 6.34
CA ARG A 140 -1.03 9.51 5.34
C ARG A 140 -0.71 8.63 4.13
N HIS A 141 -1.73 8.00 3.56
CA HIS A 141 -1.61 7.37 2.26
C HIS A 141 -1.71 8.42 1.16
N LEU A 142 -0.74 8.46 0.25
CA LEU A 142 -0.80 9.28 -0.95
C LEU A 142 -1.66 8.56 -1.99
N LEU A 143 -2.74 9.18 -2.42
CA LEU A 143 -3.66 8.64 -3.42
C LEU A 143 -3.80 9.62 -4.58
N ALA A 144 -3.88 9.10 -5.81
CA ALA A 144 -4.14 9.86 -7.02
C ALA A 144 -5.56 9.55 -7.51
N ILE A 145 -6.51 10.46 -7.34
CA ILE A 145 -7.93 10.21 -7.60
C ILE A 145 -8.53 11.37 -8.40
N ASP A 146 -9.10 11.06 -9.58
CA ASP A 146 -9.92 11.97 -10.39
C ASP A 146 -9.36 13.40 -10.57
N GLY A 147 -8.06 13.51 -10.81
CA GLY A 147 -7.39 14.79 -11.04
C GLY A 147 -6.94 15.52 -9.77
N ALA A 148 -7.11 14.92 -8.60
CA ALA A 148 -6.68 15.50 -7.33
C ALA A 148 -5.84 14.52 -6.50
N VAL A 149 -4.93 15.08 -5.71
CA VAL A 149 -4.24 14.36 -4.64
C VAL A 149 -5.21 14.16 -3.48
N VAL A 150 -5.28 12.95 -2.94
CA VAL A 150 -6.02 12.66 -1.71
C VAL A 150 -5.06 12.08 -0.67
N LEU A 151 -5.03 12.67 0.51
CA LEU A 151 -4.25 12.18 1.64
C LEU A 151 -5.10 11.28 2.53
N GLY A 152 -5.06 9.99 2.23
CA GLY A 152 -5.87 8.98 2.90
C GLY A 152 -5.51 8.79 4.36
N THR A 153 -6.55 8.75 5.21
CA THR A 153 -6.46 8.46 6.65
C THR A 153 -6.80 7.01 6.97
N GLY A 154 -6.90 6.17 5.94
CA GLY A 154 -7.18 4.75 6.07
C GLY A 154 -6.19 4.01 6.97
N PRO A 155 -6.53 2.81 7.42
CA PRO A 155 -5.65 1.97 8.23
C PRO A 155 -4.32 1.68 7.52
N ARG A 156 -3.29 1.35 8.30
CA ARG A 156 -2.00 0.93 7.75
C ARG A 156 -2.16 -0.28 6.84
N GLU A 157 -1.41 -0.31 5.76
CA GLU A 157 -1.27 -1.45 4.88
C GLU A 157 0.20 -1.90 4.87
N ASN A 158 0.44 -3.21 4.92
CA ASN A 158 1.78 -3.79 5.08
C ASN A 158 2.61 -3.13 6.20
N MET A 159 1.96 -2.89 7.35
CA MET A 159 2.51 -2.21 8.54
C MET A 159 2.87 -0.73 8.35
N ALA A 160 2.74 -0.17 7.14
CA ALA A 160 3.17 1.17 6.78
C ALA A 160 2.01 2.16 6.55
N ARG A 161 2.27 3.45 6.79
CA ARG A 161 1.49 4.60 6.33
C ARG A 161 2.40 5.83 6.28
N PRO A 162 2.80 6.29 5.07
CA PRO A 162 2.33 5.83 3.76
C PRO A 162 2.73 4.39 3.43
N ALA A 163 1.90 3.71 2.65
CA ALA A 163 2.21 2.46 1.99
C ALA A 163 2.15 2.65 0.46
N ILE A 164 2.80 1.77 -0.29
CA ILE A 164 2.93 1.86 -1.75
C ILE A 164 1.67 1.36 -2.44
N ASP A 165 1.13 0.23 -1.98
CA ASP A 165 -0.05 -0.41 -2.55
C ASP A 165 -1.26 0.54 -2.69
N PRO A 166 -1.62 1.38 -1.70
CA PRO A 166 -2.71 2.35 -1.84
C PRO A 166 -2.50 3.37 -2.96
N LEU A 167 -1.26 3.88 -3.15
CA LEU A 167 -0.93 4.77 -4.25
C LEU A 167 -1.17 4.08 -5.60
N PHE A 168 -0.61 2.89 -5.78
CA PHE A 168 -0.70 2.15 -7.03
C PHE A 168 -2.15 1.78 -7.37
N ARG A 169 -2.93 1.30 -6.37
CA ARG A 169 -4.35 0.98 -6.57
C ARG A 169 -5.19 2.20 -6.92
N SER A 170 -4.97 3.34 -6.26
CA SER A 170 -5.71 4.56 -6.57
C SER A 170 -5.39 5.11 -7.97
N ALA A 171 -4.12 5.07 -8.36
CA ALA A 171 -3.68 5.42 -9.71
C ALA A 171 -4.29 4.46 -10.76
N ALA A 172 -4.23 3.15 -10.53
CA ALA A 172 -4.82 2.14 -11.40
C ALA A 172 -6.33 2.35 -11.58
N TRP A 173 -7.06 2.60 -10.49
CA TRP A 173 -8.50 2.81 -10.51
C TRP A 173 -8.92 4.08 -11.27
N SER A 174 -8.21 5.19 -11.07
CA SER A 174 -8.58 6.49 -11.64
C SER A 174 -8.04 6.71 -13.06
N TYR A 175 -6.88 6.15 -13.39
CA TYR A 175 -6.17 6.48 -14.64
C TYR A 175 -5.96 5.27 -15.55
N GLY A 176 -6.11 4.05 -15.05
CA GLY A 176 -6.03 2.82 -15.85
C GLY A 176 -4.75 2.73 -16.70
N PRO A 177 -4.88 2.60 -18.04
CA PRO A 177 -3.73 2.43 -18.96
C PRO A 177 -2.75 3.61 -18.99
N ARG A 178 -3.12 4.75 -18.42
CA ARG A 178 -2.29 5.96 -18.38
C ARG A 178 -1.21 5.91 -17.28
N VAL A 179 -1.22 4.86 -16.45
CA VAL A 179 -0.32 4.70 -15.31
C VAL A 179 0.92 3.92 -15.68
N ILE A 180 2.07 4.39 -15.20
CA ILE A 180 3.32 3.64 -15.10
C ILE A 180 3.62 3.44 -13.63
N GLY A 181 3.60 2.19 -13.16
CA GLY A 181 3.97 1.83 -11.79
C GLY A 181 5.44 1.40 -11.73
N VAL A 182 6.17 1.93 -10.76
CA VAL A 182 7.61 1.67 -10.59
C VAL A 182 7.88 1.16 -9.18
N VAL A 183 8.43 -0.04 -9.04
CA VAL A 183 8.90 -0.60 -7.77
C VAL A 183 10.42 -0.53 -7.71
N LEU A 184 10.92 0.14 -6.67
CA LEU A 184 12.34 0.29 -6.38
C LEU A 184 12.78 -0.60 -5.22
N SER A 185 14.06 -0.51 -4.86
CA SER A 185 14.67 -1.16 -3.68
C SER A 185 13.82 -1.03 -2.42
N GLY A 186 13.73 -2.11 -1.65
CA GLY A 186 13.00 -2.17 -0.39
C GLY A 186 12.89 -3.59 0.16
N LEU A 187 12.58 -3.70 1.45
CA LEU A 187 12.32 -4.96 2.14
C LEU A 187 10.86 -5.39 2.00
N LEU A 188 10.61 -6.68 2.16
CA LEU A 188 9.30 -7.31 2.03
C LEU A 188 8.69 -7.14 0.63
N ASN A 189 7.39 -6.84 0.52
CA ASN A 189 6.67 -6.93 -0.74
C ASN A 189 5.57 -5.86 -0.94
N ASP A 190 5.62 -4.75 -0.19
CA ASP A 190 4.68 -3.64 -0.44
C ASP A 190 4.88 -3.06 -1.85
N GLY A 191 3.80 -2.75 -2.52
CA GLY A 191 3.79 -2.32 -3.91
C GLY A 191 3.57 -3.46 -4.93
N ALA A 192 3.85 -4.71 -4.58
CA ALA A 192 3.64 -5.84 -5.51
C ALA A 192 2.15 -6.03 -5.86
N ALA A 193 1.26 -5.96 -4.86
CA ALA A 193 -0.18 -6.08 -5.08
C ALA A 193 -0.76 -4.86 -5.80
N GLY A 194 -0.25 -3.66 -5.53
CA GLY A 194 -0.61 -2.45 -6.25
C GLY A 194 -0.11 -2.46 -7.68
N LEU A 195 1.09 -2.98 -7.94
CA LEU A 195 1.64 -3.14 -9.28
C LEU A 195 0.81 -4.13 -10.11
N TYR A 196 0.35 -5.22 -9.50
CA TYR A 196 -0.62 -6.13 -10.09
C TYR A 196 -1.91 -5.40 -10.50
N ALA A 197 -2.44 -4.53 -9.63
CA ALA A 197 -3.63 -3.74 -9.96
C ALA A 197 -3.39 -2.77 -11.13
N ILE A 198 -2.20 -2.17 -11.26
CA ILE A 198 -1.82 -1.34 -12.41
C ILE A 198 -1.80 -2.18 -13.68
N LYS A 199 -1.21 -3.38 -13.65
CA LYS A 199 -1.18 -4.30 -14.81
C LYS A 199 -2.58 -4.70 -15.24
N GLU A 200 -3.45 -5.10 -14.32
CA GLU A 200 -4.85 -5.48 -14.58
C GLU A 200 -5.67 -4.28 -15.14
N ALA A 201 -5.31 -3.05 -14.76
CA ALA A 201 -5.94 -1.84 -15.30
C ALA A 201 -5.37 -1.42 -16.67
N GLY A 202 -4.44 -2.18 -17.26
CA GLY A 202 -3.82 -1.91 -18.55
C GLY A 202 -2.67 -0.90 -18.50
N GLY A 203 -2.19 -0.53 -17.32
CA GLY A 203 -1.01 0.29 -17.12
C GLY A 203 0.29 -0.48 -17.35
N LEU A 204 1.42 0.23 -17.39
CA LEU A 204 2.75 -0.38 -17.48
C LEU A 204 3.37 -0.58 -16.11
N THR A 205 4.17 -1.62 -16.02
CA THR A 205 4.87 -2.04 -14.81
C THR A 205 6.37 -2.02 -15.03
N VAL A 206 7.09 -1.34 -14.13
CA VAL A 206 8.54 -1.20 -14.16
C VAL A 206 9.09 -1.64 -12.80
N VAL A 207 10.16 -2.41 -12.79
CA VAL A 207 10.82 -2.87 -11.56
C VAL A 207 12.31 -2.57 -11.67
N GLN A 208 12.88 -2.02 -10.61
CA GLN A 208 14.34 -1.92 -10.49
C GLN A 208 14.95 -3.32 -10.52
N HIS A 209 16.03 -3.49 -11.26
CA HIS A 209 16.69 -4.79 -11.37
C HIS A 209 17.17 -5.26 -9.99
N PRO A 210 16.80 -6.48 -9.53
CA PRO A 210 17.12 -6.96 -8.17
C PRO A 210 18.62 -6.96 -7.83
N LEU A 211 19.49 -7.20 -8.82
CA LEU A 211 20.95 -7.17 -8.60
C LEU A 211 21.52 -5.74 -8.48
N ASP A 212 20.74 -4.73 -8.85
CA ASP A 212 21.08 -3.31 -8.72
C ASP A 212 20.49 -2.69 -7.43
N ALA A 213 19.56 -3.39 -6.79
CA ALA A 213 18.87 -2.92 -5.61
C ALA A 213 19.66 -3.23 -4.33
N GLU A 214 19.81 -2.23 -3.43
CA GLU A 214 20.40 -2.42 -2.10
C GLU A 214 19.61 -3.43 -1.26
N ALA A 215 18.26 -3.40 -1.35
CA ALA A 215 17.35 -4.36 -0.76
C ALA A 215 16.48 -4.96 -1.88
N PRO A 216 16.78 -6.17 -2.35
CA PRO A 216 16.15 -6.73 -3.55
C PRO A 216 14.78 -7.38 -3.32
N GLU A 217 14.29 -7.47 -2.08
CA GLU A 217 13.08 -8.20 -1.74
C GLU A 217 11.84 -7.62 -2.43
N MET A 218 11.61 -6.31 -2.36
CA MET A 218 10.48 -5.66 -3.04
C MET A 218 10.53 -5.85 -4.56
N PRO A 219 11.66 -5.60 -5.26
CA PRO A 219 11.80 -5.92 -6.67
C PRO A 219 11.51 -7.40 -7.00
N ARG A 220 12.04 -8.34 -6.23
CA ARG A 220 11.78 -9.78 -6.43
C ARG A 220 10.31 -10.12 -6.25
N ALA A 221 9.69 -9.67 -5.16
CA ALA A 221 8.27 -9.88 -4.90
C ALA A 221 7.37 -9.32 -6.01
N ALA A 222 7.73 -8.17 -6.57
CA ALA A 222 7.02 -7.61 -7.71
C ALA A 222 7.15 -8.50 -8.96
N LEU A 223 8.35 -9.02 -9.27
CA LEU A 223 8.59 -9.93 -10.38
C LEU A 223 7.91 -11.29 -10.22
N GLU A 224 7.79 -11.80 -9.00
CA GLU A 224 7.09 -13.04 -8.68
C GLU A 224 5.56 -12.89 -8.77
N THR A 225 5.06 -11.68 -8.52
CA THR A 225 3.61 -11.39 -8.45
C THR A 225 3.03 -10.99 -9.79
N VAL A 226 3.81 -10.30 -10.64
CA VAL A 226 3.33 -9.66 -11.88
C VAL A 226 4.24 -10.04 -13.04
N GLU A 227 3.63 -10.29 -14.20
CA GLU A 227 4.37 -10.28 -15.47
C GLU A 227 4.76 -8.83 -15.79
N VAL A 228 5.95 -8.43 -15.33
CA VAL A 228 6.45 -7.06 -15.41
C VAL A 228 6.83 -6.71 -16.84
N ASP A 229 6.46 -5.51 -17.30
CA ASP A 229 6.76 -5.06 -18.67
C ASP A 229 8.25 -4.69 -18.85
N HIS A 230 8.85 -4.05 -17.83
CA HIS A 230 10.22 -3.58 -17.89
C HIS A 230 10.98 -3.80 -16.59
N VAL A 231 12.23 -4.23 -16.72
CA VAL A 231 13.21 -4.32 -15.62
C VAL A 231 14.40 -3.48 -15.99
N ALA A 232 14.79 -2.52 -15.15
CA ALA A 232 15.84 -1.56 -15.46
C ALA A 232 16.76 -1.31 -14.26
N SER A 233 18.02 -0.98 -14.51
CA SER A 233 18.94 -0.49 -13.48
C SER A 233 18.54 0.91 -13.02
N ALA A 234 19.03 1.36 -11.86
CA ALA A 234 18.80 2.72 -11.35
C ALA A 234 19.28 3.80 -12.35
N GLU A 235 20.30 3.48 -13.16
CA GLU A 235 20.88 4.36 -14.18
C GLU A 235 19.95 4.51 -15.38
N ASP A 236 19.28 3.43 -15.79
CA ASP A 236 18.45 3.40 -17.00
C ASP A 236 17.01 3.89 -16.76
N LEU A 237 16.54 3.94 -15.51
CA LEU A 237 15.13 4.24 -15.16
C LEU A 237 14.65 5.58 -15.72
N ALA A 238 15.46 6.63 -15.65
CA ALA A 238 15.04 7.96 -16.14
C ALA A 238 14.83 7.98 -17.66
N GLY A 239 15.76 7.40 -18.41
CA GLY A 239 15.64 7.26 -19.86
C GLY A 239 14.45 6.40 -20.27
N LEU A 240 14.25 5.27 -19.58
CA LEU A 240 13.12 4.38 -19.80
C LEU A 240 11.79 5.11 -19.55
N LEU A 241 11.62 5.78 -18.42
CA LEU A 241 10.38 6.50 -18.10
C LEU A 241 10.10 7.62 -19.10
N THR A 242 11.15 8.33 -19.56
CA THR A 242 11.03 9.37 -20.58
C THR A 242 10.51 8.79 -21.91
N ALA A 243 10.93 7.61 -22.31
CA ALA A 243 10.41 6.92 -23.48
C ALA A 243 8.96 6.45 -23.29
N LEU A 244 8.66 5.81 -22.13
CA LEU A 244 7.35 5.23 -21.87
C LEU A 244 6.21 6.24 -21.75
N VAL A 245 6.46 7.46 -21.26
CA VAL A 245 5.42 8.51 -21.18
C VAL A 245 4.99 9.03 -22.55
N GLU A 246 5.83 8.87 -23.57
CA GLU A 246 5.51 9.24 -24.96
C GLU A 246 4.65 8.18 -25.67
N GLU A 247 4.59 6.96 -25.16
CA GLU A 247 3.80 5.89 -25.74
C GLU A 247 2.28 6.13 -25.53
N PRO A 248 1.46 5.78 -26.52
CA PRO A 248 0.01 5.85 -26.37
C PRO A 248 -0.47 4.86 -25.30
N ALA A 249 -1.37 5.31 -24.42
CA ALA A 249 -2.08 4.43 -23.50
C ALA A 249 -3.05 3.54 -24.27
N GLY A 250 -3.13 2.28 -23.89
CA GLY A 250 -4.08 1.32 -24.45
C GLY A 250 -5.54 1.59 -24.05
N PRO A 251 -6.49 0.77 -24.48
CA PRO A 251 -7.88 0.85 -24.04
C PRO A 251 -7.99 0.52 -22.54
N ALA A 252 -8.85 1.25 -21.84
CA ALA A 252 -9.10 1.02 -20.43
C ALA A 252 -10.02 -0.21 -20.24
N PRO A 253 -9.64 -1.24 -19.48
CA PRO A 253 -10.54 -2.28 -19.06
C PRO A 253 -11.61 -1.73 -18.11
N PRO A 254 -12.75 -2.41 -17.92
CA PRO A 254 -13.76 -1.99 -16.97
C PRO A 254 -13.19 -1.98 -15.54
N PRO A 255 -13.46 -0.93 -14.76
CA PRO A 255 -12.92 -0.82 -13.40
C PRO A 255 -13.47 -1.93 -12.49
N SER A 256 -12.61 -2.49 -11.64
CA SER A 256 -12.98 -3.51 -10.67
C SER A 256 -13.71 -2.87 -9.47
N PRO A 257 -14.95 -3.31 -9.11
CA PRO A 257 -15.63 -2.84 -7.90
C PRO A 257 -14.87 -3.15 -6.60
N ALA A 258 -14.07 -4.23 -6.60
CA ALA A 258 -13.22 -4.56 -5.45
C ALA A 258 -12.09 -3.54 -5.29
N LEU A 259 -11.46 -3.13 -6.41
CA LEU A 259 -10.41 -2.12 -6.42
C LEU A 259 -10.94 -0.76 -5.92
N GLU A 260 -12.12 -0.35 -6.37
CA GLU A 260 -12.80 0.86 -5.88
C GLU A 260 -12.97 0.85 -4.37
N LEU A 261 -13.48 -0.26 -3.82
CA LEU A 261 -13.69 -0.39 -2.39
C LEU A 261 -12.37 -0.31 -1.59
N GLU A 262 -11.30 -0.93 -2.08
CA GLU A 262 -9.97 -0.83 -1.46
C GLU A 262 -9.42 0.60 -1.46
N VAL A 263 -9.60 1.34 -2.56
CA VAL A 263 -9.23 2.76 -2.66
C VAL A 263 -10.03 3.60 -1.65
N MET A 264 -11.34 3.37 -1.53
CA MET A 264 -12.18 4.06 -0.56
C MET A 264 -11.75 3.81 0.89
N ILE A 265 -11.32 2.59 1.21
CA ILE A 265 -10.80 2.25 2.54
C ILE A 265 -9.50 3.01 2.81
N ALA A 266 -8.56 3.00 1.85
CA ALA A 266 -7.30 3.72 1.98
C ALA A 266 -7.51 5.23 2.15
N ALA A 267 -8.54 5.80 1.51
CA ALA A 267 -8.95 7.19 1.68
C ALA A 267 -9.55 7.49 3.06
N GLY A 268 -10.00 6.47 3.82
CA GLY A 268 -10.54 6.63 5.17
C GLY A 268 -12.01 6.22 5.34
N ARG A 269 -12.64 5.62 4.31
CA ARG A 269 -13.99 5.06 4.47
C ARG A 269 -13.96 3.87 5.43
N ARG A 270 -14.83 3.86 6.42
CA ARG A 270 -15.01 2.71 7.30
C ARG A 270 -15.72 1.58 6.58
N LEU A 271 -15.18 0.38 6.71
CA LEU A 271 -15.81 -0.85 6.23
C LEU A 271 -16.96 -1.27 7.15
N GLY A 272 -18.11 -1.58 6.53
CA GLY A 272 -19.10 -2.46 7.14
C GLY A 272 -18.72 -3.94 6.94
N SER A 273 -19.24 -4.84 7.79
CA SER A 273 -19.03 -6.29 7.62
C SER A 273 -19.54 -6.78 6.26
N ASP A 274 -20.60 -6.18 5.73
CA ASP A 274 -21.17 -6.52 4.42
C ASP A 274 -20.26 -6.08 3.27
N ASP A 275 -19.56 -4.95 3.40
CA ASP A 275 -18.60 -4.51 2.38
C ASP A 275 -17.39 -5.44 2.34
N LEU A 276 -16.86 -5.83 3.50
CA LEU A 276 -15.73 -6.76 3.57
C LEU A 276 -16.08 -8.12 2.94
N ARG A 277 -17.28 -8.67 3.22
CA ARG A 277 -17.73 -9.94 2.64
C ARG A 277 -17.85 -9.94 1.11
N LYS A 278 -18.03 -8.77 0.49
CA LYS A 278 -18.04 -8.67 -0.98
C LYS A 278 -16.67 -8.97 -1.58
N ILE A 279 -15.58 -8.59 -0.90
CA ILE A 279 -14.21 -8.64 -1.42
C ILE A 279 -13.31 -9.64 -0.70
N ALA A 280 -13.72 -10.22 0.44
CA ALA A 280 -12.89 -11.11 1.24
C ALA A 280 -13.74 -12.17 1.95
N GLU A 281 -13.09 -13.27 2.37
CA GLU A 281 -13.67 -14.35 3.16
C GLU A 281 -12.93 -14.50 4.50
N PRO A 282 -13.64 -14.73 5.63
CA PRO A 282 -13.00 -14.90 6.94
C PRO A 282 -11.96 -16.03 6.92
N SER A 283 -10.82 -15.81 7.55
CA SER A 283 -9.76 -16.80 7.73
C SER A 283 -9.52 -17.10 9.21
N ALA A 284 -8.67 -18.09 9.49
CA ALA A 284 -8.24 -18.42 10.86
C ALA A 284 -7.07 -17.51 11.35
N VAL A 285 -6.65 -16.53 10.54
CA VAL A 285 -5.48 -15.70 10.82
C VAL A 285 -5.90 -14.44 11.57
N THR A 286 -5.11 -14.06 12.57
CA THR A 286 -5.32 -12.87 13.39
C THR A 286 -4.51 -11.68 12.86
N CYS A 287 -5.11 -10.50 12.82
CA CYS A 287 -4.45 -9.26 12.42
C CYS A 287 -3.34 -8.89 13.40
N PRO A 288 -2.08 -8.79 12.96
CA PRO A 288 -0.97 -8.48 13.86
C PRO A 288 -1.05 -7.07 14.45
N HIS A 289 -1.82 -6.17 13.82
CA HIS A 289 -1.93 -4.78 14.29
C HIS A 289 -3.07 -4.56 15.30
N CYS A 290 -4.26 -5.13 15.08
CA CYS A 290 -5.43 -4.90 15.95
C CYS A 290 -5.99 -6.17 16.58
N GLN A 291 -5.39 -7.33 16.33
CA GLN A 291 -5.78 -8.65 16.84
C GLN A 291 -7.20 -9.12 16.44
N GLY A 292 -7.85 -8.39 15.52
CA GLY A 292 -9.11 -8.84 14.91
C GLY A 292 -8.87 -9.94 13.86
N VAL A 293 -9.95 -10.63 13.46
CA VAL A 293 -9.88 -11.65 12.41
C VAL A 293 -9.48 -11.02 11.08
N LEU A 294 -8.52 -11.62 10.39
CA LEU A 294 -8.21 -11.34 9.00
C LEU A 294 -9.15 -12.11 8.08
N SER A 295 -9.56 -11.48 7.01
CA SER A 295 -10.27 -12.12 5.90
C SER A 295 -9.34 -12.18 4.69
N GLU A 296 -9.32 -13.32 4.00
CA GLU A 296 -8.57 -13.52 2.76
C GLU A 296 -9.27 -12.81 1.61
N MET A 297 -8.52 -12.01 0.85
CA MET A 297 -9.04 -11.24 -0.28
C MET A 297 -9.39 -12.16 -1.45
N LYS A 298 -10.57 -11.94 -2.03
CA LYS A 298 -11.04 -12.68 -3.22
C LYS A 298 -10.38 -12.18 -4.49
N GLY A 299 -10.31 -13.03 -5.49
CA GLY A 299 -9.88 -12.67 -6.84
C GLY A 299 -8.54 -13.27 -7.23
N ARG A 300 -8.00 -12.79 -8.36
CA ARG A 300 -6.67 -13.15 -8.84
C ARG A 300 -5.63 -12.19 -8.27
N GLY A 301 -4.38 -12.60 -8.23
CA GLY A 301 -3.26 -11.80 -7.73
C GLY A 301 -2.62 -12.41 -6.49
N PRO A 302 -1.75 -11.67 -5.79
CA PRO A 302 -1.06 -12.19 -4.61
C PRO A 302 -2.03 -12.48 -3.46
N LEU A 303 -1.67 -13.44 -2.61
CA LEU A 303 -2.44 -13.77 -1.41
C LEU A 303 -2.40 -12.59 -0.43
N ARG A 304 -3.57 -12.01 -0.14
CA ARG A 304 -3.70 -10.84 0.72
C ARG A 304 -4.82 -11.01 1.73
N TYR A 305 -4.68 -10.31 2.82
CA TYR A 305 -5.61 -10.32 3.94
C TYR A 305 -6.04 -8.90 4.32
N ARG A 306 -7.27 -8.76 4.82
CA ARG A 306 -7.78 -7.51 5.37
C ARG A 306 -8.64 -7.78 6.60
N CYS A 307 -8.46 -6.99 7.68
CA CYS A 307 -9.32 -7.09 8.86
C CYS A 307 -10.54 -6.17 8.76
N GLN A 308 -11.48 -6.31 9.71
CA GLN A 308 -12.70 -5.48 9.79
C GLN A 308 -12.41 -3.98 9.96
N ILE A 309 -11.30 -3.60 10.62
CA ILE A 309 -10.88 -2.20 10.76
C ILE A 309 -10.35 -1.66 9.42
N GLY A 310 -9.86 -2.55 8.56
CA GLY A 310 -9.35 -2.22 7.24
C GLY A 310 -7.82 -2.35 7.09
N HIS A 311 -7.07 -2.78 8.13
CA HIS A 311 -5.64 -3.11 7.95
C HIS A 311 -5.51 -4.18 6.88
N ALA A 312 -4.58 -3.99 5.95
CA ALA A 312 -4.31 -4.92 4.87
C ALA A 312 -2.87 -5.40 4.92
N PHE A 313 -2.67 -6.64 4.47
CA PHE A 313 -1.37 -7.30 4.48
C PHE A 313 -1.29 -8.27 3.29
N THR A 314 -0.10 -8.41 2.76
CA THR A 314 0.27 -9.61 2.00
C THR A 314 0.51 -10.77 2.96
N ALA A 315 0.54 -12.00 2.46
CA ALA A 315 0.81 -13.17 3.29
C ALA A 315 2.17 -13.07 3.99
N GLU A 316 3.19 -12.62 3.27
CA GLU A 316 4.56 -12.45 3.76
C GLU A 316 4.63 -11.39 4.86
N ALA A 317 3.91 -10.27 4.69
CA ALA A 317 3.83 -9.23 5.71
C ALA A 317 3.14 -9.73 6.99
N VAL A 318 2.16 -10.65 6.89
CA VAL A 318 1.54 -11.29 8.06
C VAL A 318 2.55 -12.21 8.76
N ILE A 319 3.27 -13.05 8.00
CA ILE A 319 4.28 -13.97 8.55
C ILE A 319 5.36 -13.19 9.27
N SER A 320 5.95 -12.16 8.64
CA SER A 320 6.99 -11.33 9.24
C SER A 320 6.53 -10.66 10.54
N ALA A 321 5.30 -10.10 10.55
CA ALA A 321 4.75 -9.49 11.75
C ALA A 321 4.45 -10.50 12.87
N GLN A 322 4.06 -11.73 12.52
CA GLN A 322 3.86 -12.82 13.48
C GLN A 322 5.19 -13.30 14.08
N GLU A 323 6.25 -13.40 13.29
CA GLU A 323 7.60 -13.74 13.79
C GLU A 323 8.11 -12.72 14.81
N GLU A 324 7.94 -11.42 14.53
CA GLU A 324 8.25 -10.36 15.50
C GLU A 324 7.43 -10.50 16.79
N GLY A 325 6.12 -10.78 16.65
CA GLY A 325 5.22 -10.99 17.77
C GLY A 325 5.59 -12.19 18.65
N VAL A 326 5.96 -13.32 18.04
CA VAL A 326 6.44 -14.52 18.75
C VAL A 326 7.73 -14.22 19.51
N THR A 327 8.69 -13.58 18.86
CA THR A 327 9.98 -13.20 19.47
C THR A 327 9.77 -12.30 20.69
N GLU A 328 8.89 -11.31 20.60
CA GLU A 328 8.58 -10.41 21.73
C GLU A 328 7.84 -11.16 22.87
N ALA A 329 6.91 -12.04 22.55
CA ALA A 329 6.22 -12.87 23.55
C ALA A 329 7.19 -13.76 24.33
N ILE A 330 8.18 -14.36 23.64
CA ILE A 330 9.22 -15.17 24.28
C ILE A 330 10.08 -14.31 25.20
N ARG A 331 10.49 -13.10 24.79
CA ARG A 331 11.27 -12.17 25.63
C ARG A 331 10.51 -11.78 26.89
N ILE A 332 9.22 -11.44 26.77
CA ILE A 332 8.38 -11.10 27.92
C ILE A 332 8.25 -12.29 28.88
N ALA A 333 7.94 -13.49 28.36
CA ALA A 333 7.83 -14.69 29.16
C ALA A 333 9.14 -15.04 29.87
N MET A 334 10.28 -14.93 29.19
CA MET A 334 11.61 -15.16 29.76
C MET A 334 11.88 -14.21 30.93
N ARG A 335 11.66 -12.91 30.76
CA ARG A 335 11.84 -11.91 31.81
C ARG A 335 10.96 -12.22 33.04
N MET A 336 9.69 -12.54 32.82
CA MET A 336 8.78 -12.87 33.90
C MET A 336 9.20 -14.12 34.67
N MET A 337 9.80 -15.13 34.02
CA MET A 337 10.32 -16.31 34.69
C MET A 337 11.59 -16.02 35.47
N GLU A 338 12.49 -15.17 34.96
CA GLU A 338 13.70 -14.72 35.67
C GLU A 338 13.33 -13.93 36.94
N GLU A 339 12.40 -12.95 36.81
CA GLU A 339 11.90 -12.17 37.95
C GLU A 339 11.24 -13.07 39.02
N ARG A 340 10.45 -14.08 38.62
CA ARG A 340 9.85 -15.06 39.53
C ARG A 340 10.93 -15.90 40.23
N THR A 341 11.93 -16.34 39.50
CA THR A 341 13.05 -17.14 40.07
C THR A 341 13.74 -16.34 41.16
N GLU A 342 14.08 -15.08 40.90
CA GLU A 342 14.75 -14.23 41.89
C GLU A 342 13.88 -13.93 43.12
N LEU A 343 12.60 -13.62 42.91
CA LEU A 343 11.64 -13.35 43.99
C LEU A 343 11.48 -14.54 44.92
N VAL A 344 11.28 -15.74 44.35
CA VAL A 344 11.09 -16.96 45.14
C VAL A 344 12.40 -17.36 45.85
N ALA A 345 13.57 -17.17 45.23
CA ALA A 345 14.86 -17.38 45.86
C ALA A 345 15.07 -16.43 47.07
N ARG A 346 14.60 -15.17 46.97
CA ARG A 346 14.62 -14.23 48.08
C ARG A 346 13.69 -14.68 49.21
N MET A 347 12.47 -15.12 48.87
CA MET A 347 11.51 -15.67 49.86
C MET A 347 12.08 -16.92 50.59
N ALA A 348 12.84 -17.75 49.86
CA ALA A 348 13.56 -18.90 50.45
C ALA A 348 14.57 -18.47 51.51
N ARG A 349 15.40 -17.46 51.19
CA ARG A 349 16.37 -16.91 52.15
C ARG A 349 15.73 -16.35 53.40
N GLU A 350 14.69 -15.52 53.24
CA GLU A 350 13.92 -14.94 54.37
C GLU A 350 13.28 -16.03 55.25
N ALA A 351 12.73 -17.09 54.64
CA ALA A 351 12.16 -18.22 55.40
C ALA A 351 13.25 -18.97 56.19
N ARG A 352 14.43 -19.13 55.67
CA ARG A 352 15.58 -19.75 56.40
C ARG A 352 16.03 -18.88 57.57
N GLU A 353 16.17 -17.57 57.36
CA GLU A 353 16.53 -16.62 58.42
C GLU A 353 15.52 -16.62 59.57
N GLN A 354 14.23 -16.89 59.27
CA GLN A 354 13.16 -17.02 60.27
C GLN A 354 12.97 -18.43 60.85
N GLY A 355 13.87 -19.36 60.51
CA GLY A 355 13.84 -20.75 61.05
C GLY A 355 12.74 -21.65 60.43
N ARG A 356 12.10 -21.19 59.31
CA ARG A 356 11.02 -21.91 58.62
C ARG A 356 11.56 -22.84 57.53
N SER A 357 12.33 -23.85 57.88
CA SER A 357 13.09 -24.69 56.98
C SER A 357 12.27 -25.36 55.88
N ALA A 358 11.11 -25.96 56.22
CA ALA A 358 10.22 -26.63 55.27
C ALA A 358 9.64 -25.67 54.24
N VAL A 359 9.40 -24.41 54.59
CA VAL A 359 8.93 -23.36 53.71
C VAL A 359 10.06 -22.89 52.78
N ALA A 360 11.27 -22.79 53.30
CA ALA A 360 12.46 -22.45 52.53
C ALA A 360 12.73 -23.49 51.43
N GLU A 361 12.69 -24.77 51.77
CA GLU A 361 12.89 -25.88 50.81
C GLU A 361 11.85 -25.87 49.69
N LEU A 362 10.56 -25.56 50.03
CA LEU A 362 9.52 -25.41 49.01
C LEU A 362 9.82 -24.28 48.04
N TYR A 363 10.31 -23.14 48.54
CA TYR A 363 10.63 -21.98 47.68
C TYR A 363 11.90 -22.25 46.87
N GLU A 364 12.91 -22.94 47.41
CA GLU A 364 14.10 -23.34 46.67
C GLU A 364 13.75 -24.27 45.49
N ALA A 365 12.90 -25.28 45.72
CA ALA A 365 12.41 -26.15 44.65
C ALA A 365 11.72 -25.40 43.54
N ARG A 366 10.84 -24.41 43.89
CA ARG A 366 10.17 -23.54 42.91
C ARG A 366 11.16 -22.64 42.15
N ALA A 367 12.18 -22.13 42.81
CA ALA A 367 13.21 -21.32 42.14
C ALA A 367 13.97 -22.14 41.08
N VAL A 368 14.29 -23.39 41.37
CA VAL A 368 14.89 -24.31 40.41
C VAL A 368 13.97 -24.57 39.20
N GLU A 369 12.67 -24.83 39.47
CA GLU A 369 11.68 -25.05 38.42
C GLU A 369 11.55 -23.83 37.49
N TYR A 370 11.35 -22.62 38.03
CA TYR A 370 11.21 -21.38 37.24
C TYR A 370 12.50 -21.06 36.50
N GLY A 371 13.67 -21.30 37.07
CA GLY A 371 14.97 -21.19 36.40
C GLY A 371 15.10 -22.13 35.20
N GLY A 372 14.57 -23.36 35.32
CA GLY A 372 14.48 -24.31 34.21
C GLY A 372 13.59 -23.82 33.07
N HIS A 373 12.43 -23.24 33.40
CA HIS A 373 11.54 -22.63 32.40
C HIS A 373 12.20 -21.43 31.71
N ALA A 374 12.87 -20.54 32.45
CA ALA A 374 13.59 -19.39 31.87
C ALA A 374 14.71 -19.85 30.92
N ALA A 375 15.46 -20.88 31.28
CA ALA A 375 16.51 -21.45 30.43
C ALA A 375 15.94 -22.06 29.14
N THR A 376 14.76 -22.66 29.20
CA THR A 376 14.06 -23.22 28.02
C THR A 376 13.64 -22.12 27.06
N LEU A 377 13.01 -21.05 27.57
CA LEU A 377 12.62 -19.89 26.77
C LEU A 377 13.84 -19.19 26.16
N ARG A 378 14.95 -19.07 26.89
CA ARG A 378 16.20 -18.50 26.36
C ARG A 378 16.76 -19.30 25.20
N ARG A 379 16.71 -20.64 25.26
CA ARG A 379 17.10 -21.50 24.14
C ARG A 379 16.20 -21.30 22.92
N ALA A 380 14.88 -21.21 23.12
CA ALA A 380 13.89 -20.94 22.05
C ALA A 380 14.22 -19.62 21.35
N ALA A 381 14.39 -18.53 22.10
CA ALA A 381 14.75 -17.21 21.56
C ALA A 381 16.04 -17.23 20.74
N THR A 382 17.04 -18.04 21.16
CA THR A 382 18.32 -18.16 20.44
C THR A 382 18.18 -18.95 19.14
N MET A 383 17.28 -19.93 19.08
CA MET A 383 17.03 -20.72 17.87
C MET A 383 16.32 -19.89 16.80
N GLU A 384 15.33 -19.08 17.16
CA GLU A 384 14.64 -18.19 16.24
C GLU A 384 15.59 -17.16 15.62
N LEU A 385 16.45 -16.52 16.41
CA LEU A 385 17.46 -15.59 15.88
C LEU A 385 18.43 -16.24 14.88
N ARG A 386 18.66 -17.55 14.97
CA ARG A 386 19.49 -18.30 14.02
C ARG A 386 18.72 -18.68 12.74
N SER A 387 17.42 -18.95 12.81
CA SER A 387 16.59 -19.24 11.64
C SER A 387 16.36 -17.97 10.82
N ALA A 388 16.06 -16.85 11.45
CA ALA A 388 15.90 -15.55 10.78
C ALA A 388 17.16 -15.11 10.02
N ARG A 389 18.38 -15.45 10.52
CA ARG A 389 19.63 -15.17 9.79
C ARG A 389 19.90 -16.13 8.62
N ARG A 390 19.28 -17.32 8.60
CA ARG A 390 19.44 -18.29 7.50
C ARG A 390 18.49 -18.05 6.34
N THR A 391 17.41 -17.31 6.53
CA THR A 391 16.46 -16.93 5.49
C THR A 391 16.84 -15.63 4.77
N SER A 392 17.86 -14.91 5.22
CA SER A 392 18.54 -13.90 4.40
C SER A 392 19.33 -14.63 3.32
N PRO A 393 19.01 -14.49 2.05
CA PRO A 393 19.77 -15.10 0.97
C PRO A 393 21.12 -14.37 0.85
N GLN A 394 22.12 -14.85 1.55
CA GLN A 394 23.51 -14.70 1.15
C GLN A 394 23.82 -15.94 0.31
N GLU A 395 24.19 -15.71 -0.94
CA GLU A 395 24.79 -16.65 -1.87
C GLU A 395 23.85 -17.71 -2.51
N VAL A 396 23.19 -17.35 -3.63
CA VAL A 396 23.23 -18.18 -4.84
C VAL A 396 23.45 -17.25 -6.05
#